data_a4b96eb467bba07cbf9dc9add933fb83
#
_entry.id   a4b96eb467bba07cbf9dc9add933fb83
#
_cell.length_a   1.000
_cell.length_b   1.000
_cell.length_c   1.000
_cell.angle_alpha   90.00
_cell.angle_beta   90.00
_cell.angle_gamma   90.00
#
_symmetry.space_group_name_H-M   'P 1'
#
loop_
_entity.id
_entity.type
_entity.pdbx_description
1 polymer ?
#
loop_
_entity_poly.entity_id
_entity_poly.type
_entity_poly.pdbx_seq_one_letter_code
_entity_poly.pdbx_strand_id
1 'polypeptide(L)'
;MRAIGILEAGGPEVLQIVELPEVHAGRNQVRVRIKAVAVNPVDTMLRVGKKFDQTNPEPFILGMDLAGHIDEIGPETKTDFDIGDPVIAMTLPREGLGSYRENIVLPVDAVSPAPKTASLVEASTLSMNALTARQSLDQLGLTAGQTIGVTGAAGCYGGYVVQLAKAEGLRVIADSSTEDKQLVTDLGADVVVPRGDDISEQIRNVVPEGVDGLADGSVQNELSVGAIREGGSFASVRYWEGTGERDIKFHSTSVSDYFQRSDLLNELSKQVLKHSVLNKQQKPIRSLKLVGYAVDA
;
A
#
# COMPACT_ATOMS: atom_id res chain seq x y z
N MET A 1 4.49 -10.76 -24.60
CA MET A 1 4.39 -11.15 -23.18
C MET A 1 2.95 -11.21 -22.73
N ARG A 2 2.64 -12.08 -21.76
CA ARG A 2 1.28 -12.20 -21.22
C ARG A 2 1.02 -11.19 -20.10
N ALA A 3 -0.23 -10.78 -19.97
CA ALA A 3 -0.72 -9.95 -18.86
C ALA A 3 -2.14 -10.35 -18.47
N ILE A 4 -2.59 -9.93 -17.29
CA ILE A 4 -4.00 -9.99 -16.91
C ILE A 4 -4.56 -8.57 -17.04
N GLY A 5 -5.51 -8.42 -17.93
CA GLY A 5 -6.14 -7.14 -18.24
C GLY A 5 -7.65 -7.23 -18.30
N ILE A 6 -8.26 -6.08 -18.48
CA ILE A 6 -9.70 -5.95 -18.72
C ILE A 6 -9.94 -5.13 -19.99
N LEU A 7 -10.98 -5.47 -20.76
CA LEU A 7 -11.44 -4.73 -21.94
C LEU A 7 -12.76 -3.98 -21.66
N GLU A 8 -13.39 -4.26 -20.53
CA GLU A 8 -14.61 -3.60 -20.06
C GLU A 8 -14.61 -3.51 -18.53
N ALA A 9 -15.40 -2.61 -17.99
CA ALA A 9 -15.60 -2.51 -16.55
C ALA A 9 -16.56 -3.60 -16.06
N GLY A 10 -16.26 -4.20 -14.88
CA GLY A 10 -17.11 -5.26 -14.35
C GLY A 10 -16.58 -5.91 -13.08
N GLY A 11 -17.16 -7.03 -12.72
CA GLY A 11 -16.73 -7.88 -11.62
C GLY A 11 -15.46 -8.67 -11.97
N PRO A 12 -15.06 -9.65 -11.13
CA PRO A 12 -13.85 -10.44 -11.38
C PRO A 12 -13.87 -11.22 -12.70
N GLU A 13 -15.03 -11.48 -13.25
CA GLU A 13 -15.25 -12.21 -14.52
C GLU A 13 -14.68 -11.51 -15.76
N VAL A 14 -14.46 -10.17 -15.70
CA VAL A 14 -13.88 -9.42 -16.84
C VAL A 14 -12.35 -9.53 -16.91
N LEU A 15 -11.72 -10.14 -15.90
CA LEU A 15 -10.27 -10.37 -15.89
C LEU A 15 -9.92 -11.48 -16.89
N GLN A 16 -9.03 -11.18 -17.82
CA GLN A 16 -8.63 -12.12 -18.84
C GLN A 16 -7.14 -12.01 -19.19
N ILE A 17 -6.58 -13.09 -19.73
CA ILE A 17 -5.22 -13.09 -20.26
C ILE A 17 -5.24 -12.31 -21.58
N VAL A 18 -4.33 -11.36 -21.70
CA VAL A 18 -4.09 -10.56 -22.89
C VAL A 18 -2.62 -10.64 -23.30
N GLU A 19 -2.38 -10.57 -24.61
CA GLU A 19 -1.01 -10.51 -25.14
C GLU A 19 -0.61 -9.05 -25.34
N LEU A 20 0.56 -8.70 -24.81
CA LEU A 20 1.17 -7.39 -24.98
C LEU A 20 2.48 -7.52 -25.78
N PRO A 21 2.91 -6.48 -26.47
CA PRO A 21 4.26 -6.43 -27.05
C PRO A 21 5.32 -6.62 -25.98
N GLU A 22 6.47 -7.19 -26.35
CA GLU A 22 7.66 -7.18 -25.49
C GLU A 22 8.12 -5.74 -25.26
N VAL A 23 8.63 -5.49 -24.05
CA VAL A 23 9.12 -4.17 -23.65
C VAL A 23 10.62 -4.25 -23.32
N HIS A 24 11.37 -3.20 -23.65
CA HIS A 24 12.81 -3.10 -23.41
C HIS A 24 13.15 -1.83 -22.65
N ALA A 25 14.12 -1.94 -21.75
CA ALA A 25 14.55 -0.82 -20.93
C ALA A 25 15.28 0.24 -21.77
N GLY A 26 14.79 1.46 -21.74
CA GLY A 26 15.43 2.63 -22.29
C GLY A 26 16.42 3.28 -21.31
N ARG A 27 16.91 4.46 -21.66
CA ARG A 27 17.83 5.23 -20.80
C ARG A 27 17.19 5.55 -19.44
N ASN A 28 17.94 5.37 -18.36
CA ASN A 28 17.49 5.54 -16.96
C ASN A 28 16.32 4.62 -16.57
N GLN A 29 16.20 3.48 -17.23
CA GLN A 29 15.16 2.50 -16.95
C GLN A 29 15.76 1.12 -16.69
N VAL A 30 15.01 0.30 -15.99
CA VAL A 30 15.26 -1.13 -15.80
C VAL A 30 14.01 -1.90 -16.20
N ARG A 31 14.19 -3.11 -16.72
CA ARG A 31 13.09 -4.06 -16.89
C ARG A 31 13.11 -5.05 -15.73
N VAL A 32 11.94 -5.26 -15.14
CA VAL A 32 11.75 -6.22 -14.06
C VAL A 32 10.93 -7.38 -14.58
N ARG A 33 11.47 -8.59 -14.46
CA ARG A 33 10.71 -9.85 -14.62
C ARG A 33 9.95 -10.09 -13.34
N ILE A 34 8.65 -9.91 -13.38
CA ILE A 34 7.76 -10.00 -12.22
C ILE A 34 7.63 -11.46 -11.78
N LYS A 35 7.67 -11.70 -10.48
CA LYS A 35 7.49 -13.00 -9.82
C LYS A 35 6.30 -13.03 -8.88
N ALA A 36 5.93 -11.87 -8.34
CA ALA A 36 4.76 -11.75 -7.48
C ALA A 36 4.17 -10.35 -7.58
N VAL A 37 2.86 -10.26 -7.39
CA VAL A 37 2.09 -9.01 -7.34
C VAL A 37 1.12 -9.08 -6.16
N ALA A 38 0.75 -7.91 -5.61
CA ALA A 38 -0.33 -7.85 -4.64
C ALA A 38 -1.64 -7.40 -5.30
N VAL A 39 -2.75 -7.81 -4.70
CA VAL A 39 -4.09 -7.32 -5.04
C VAL A 39 -4.54 -6.34 -3.96
N ASN A 40 -4.83 -5.13 -4.37
CA ASN A 40 -5.22 -4.03 -3.47
C ASN A 40 -6.68 -3.60 -3.72
N PRO A 41 -7.34 -2.95 -2.75
CA PRO A 41 -8.70 -2.43 -2.94
C PRO A 41 -8.83 -1.49 -4.14
N VAL A 42 -7.79 -0.72 -4.46
CA VAL A 42 -7.77 0.18 -5.62
C VAL A 42 -7.87 -0.58 -6.96
N ASP A 43 -7.34 -1.79 -7.06
CA ASP A 43 -7.45 -2.61 -8.26
C ASP A 43 -8.92 -2.96 -8.55
N THR A 44 -9.70 -3.26 -7.50
CA THR A 44 -11.14 -3.53 -7.65
C THR A 44 -11.91 -2.27 -8.03
N MET A 45 -11.55 -1.12 -7.48
CA MET A 45 -12.16 0.17 -7.83
C MET A 45 -11.86 0.56 -9.28
N LEU A 46 -10.61 0.39 -9.73
CA LEU A 46 -10.21 0.65 -11.11
C LEU A 46 -10.92 -0.28 -12.09
N ARG A 47 -11.04 -1.57 -11.75
CA ARG A 47 -11.73 -2.55 -12.57
C ARG A 47 -13.20 -2.18 -12.82
N VAL A 48 -13.91 -1.74 -11.77
CA VAL A 48 -15.33 -1.36 -11.85
C VAL A 48 -15.52 0.04 -12.45
N GLY A 49 -14.62 0.97 -12.13
CA GLY A 49 -14.76 2.39 -12.49
C GLY A 49 -14.10 2.81 -13.81
N LYS A 50 -13.35 1.94 -14.47
CA LYS A 50 -12.64 2.27 -15.73
C LYS A 50 -13.63 2.56 -16.84
N LYS A 51 -13.47 3.71 -17.49
CA LYS A 51 -14.16 4.03 -18.75
C LYS A 51 -13.29 3.58 -19.92
N PHE A 52 -13.87 2.85 -20.85
CA PHE A 52 -13.21 2.33 -22.04
C PHE A 52 -13.68 3.09 -23.28
N ASP A 53 -12.75 3.27 -24.23
CA ASP A 53 -13.10 3.68 -25.58
C ASP A 53 -13.72 2.49 -26.31
N GLN A 54 -15.00 2.59 -26.60
CA GLN A 54 -15.76 1.53 -27.29
C GLN A 54 -15.33 1.36 -28.76
N THR A 55 -14.64 2.36 -29.35
CA THR A 55 -14.22 2.32 -30.74
C THR A 55 -12.86 1.69 -30.96
N ASN A 56 -12.01 1.71 -29.95
CA ASN A 56 -10.68 1.08 -29.95
C ASN A 56 -10.33 0.57 -28.54
N PRO A 57 -10.89 -0.56 -28.13
CA PRO A 57 -10.66 -1.09 -26.78
C PRO A 57 -9.22 -1.60 -26.64
N GLU A 58 -8.39 -0.86 -25.91
CA GLU A 58 -7.09 -1.33 -25.47
C GLU A 58 -7.20 -1.99 -24.10
N PRO A 59 -6.49 -3.09 -23.85
CA PRO A 59 -6.52 -3.75 -22.56
C PRO A 59 -5.95 -2.85 -21.46
N PHE A 60 -6.72 -2.68 -20.38
CA PHE A 60 -6.26 -1.97 -19.20
C PHE A 60 -5.67 -2.97 -18.21
N ILE A 61 -4.38 -2.82 -17.90
CA ILE A 61 -3.65 -3.70 -17.00
C ILE A 61 -3.71 -3.13 -15.58
N LEU A 62 -4.18 -3.94 -14.64
CA LEU A 62 -4.28 -3.61 -13.22
C LEU A 62 -2.97 -3.90 -12.48
N GLY A 63 -2.97 -3.65 -11.17
CA GLY A 63 -1.87 -3.94 -10.24
C GLY A 63 -1.01 -2.73 -9.94
N MET A 64 -0.81 -2.49 -8.63
CA MET A 64 0.00 -1.37 -8.13
C MET A 64 1.29 -1.80 -7.43
N ASP A 65 1.46 -3.08 -7.16
CA ASP A 65 2.63 -3.62 -6.47
C ASP A 65 3.28 -4.74 -7.28
N LEU A 66 4.59 -4.83 -7.18
CA LEU A 66 5.33 -5.98 -7.72
C LEU A 66 6.54 -6.33 -6.88
N ALA A 67 6.97 -7.57 -7.02
CA ALA A 67 8.31 -8.05 -6.69
C ALA A 67 8.81 -8.96 -7.81
N GLY A 68 10.11 -8.88 -8.12
CA GLY A 68 10.70 -9.65 -9.21
C GLY A 68 12.20 -9.50 -9.25
N HIS A 69 12.78 -9.79 -10.40
CA HIS A 69 14.23 -9.63 -10.63
C HIS A 69 14.46 -8.70 -11.82
N ILE A 70 15.50 -7.87 -11.71
CA ILE A 70 15.97 -7.10 -12.85
C ILE A 70 16.50 -8.07 -13.91
N ASP A 71 15.99 -8.00 -15.14
CA ASP A 71 16.47 -8.82 -16.25
C ASP A 71 17.01 -8.00 -17.44
N GLU A 72 16.85 -6.68 -17.39
CA GLU A 72 17.46 -5.75 -18.35
C GLU A 72 17.72 -4.39 -17.70
N ILE A 73 18.90 -3.82 -17.96
CA ILE A 73 19.26 -2.45 -17.58
C ILE A 73 19.47 -1.67 -18.87
N GLY A 74 18.74 -0.56 -19.01
CA GLY A 74 18.80 0.27 -20.21
C GLY A 74 20.15 0.94 -20.41
N PRO A 75 20.45 1.37 -21.65
CA PRO A 75 21.75 1.97 -21.97
C PRO A 75 21.98 3.25 -21.14
N GLU A 76 23.24 3.47 -20.75
CA GLU A 76 23.68 4.64 -19.99
C GLU A 76 22.96 4.85 -18.64
N THR A 77 22.24 3.84 -18.12
CA THR A 77 21.56 3.90 -16.83
C THR A 77 22.60 3.78 -15.70
N LYS A 78 22.66 4.80 -14.86
CA LYS A 78 23.50 4.79 -13.65
C LYS A 78 22.72 4.17 -12.51
N THR A 79 23.17 3.03 -12.02
CA THR A 79 22.50 2.30 -10.93
C THR A 79 23.51 1.40 -10.23
N ASP A 80 23.24 1.08 -8.97
CA ASP A 80 23.95 0.06 -8.19
C ASP A 80 23.32 -1.34 -8.34
N PHE A 81 22.28 -1.49 -9.17
CA PHE A 81 21.64 -2.77 -9.44
C PHE A 81 22.40 -3.57 -10.50
N ASP A 82 22.43 -4.88 -10.29
CA ASP A 82 22.86 -5.87 -11.27
C ASP A 82 21.68 -6.68 -11.85
N ILE A 83 21.89 -7.27 -13.03
CA ILE A 83 20.92 -8.22 -13.59
C ILE A 83 20.81 -9.43 -12.64
N GLY A 84 19.59 -9.79 -12.30
CA GLY A 84 19.29 -10.84 -11.33
C GLY A 84 18.95 -10.33 -9.93
N ASP A 85 19.16 -9.05 -9.64
CA ASP A 85 18.83 -8.49 -8.33
C ASP A 85 17.35 -8.58 -8.02
N PRO A 86 16.98 -9.04 -6.80
CA PRO A 86 15.62 -9.06 -6.34
C PRO A 86 15.14 -7.65 -5.95
N VAL A 87 14.02 -7.23 -6.53
CA VAL A 87 13.51 -5.86 -6.38
C VAL A 87 12.02 -5.82 -6.12
N ILE A 88 11.56 -4.69 -5.56
CA ILE A 88 10.16 -4.32 -5.39
C ILE A 88 9.92 -2.95 -6.01
N ALA A 89 8.68 -2.69 -6.42
CA ALA A 89 8.25 -1.37 -6.88
C ALA A 89 6.75 -1.18 -6.65
N MET A 90 6.36 0.09 -6.50
CA MET A 90 4.99 0.52 -6.73
C MET A 90 4.80 0.91 -8.20
N THR A 91 3.62 0.69 -8.76
CA THR A 91 3.30 0.99 -10.14
C THR A 91 1.99 1.78 -10.28
N LEU A 92 1.77 2.38 -11.44
CA LEU A 92 0.62 3.24 -11.70
C LEU A 92 -0.20 2.73 -12.90
N PRO A 93 -1.25 1.91 -12.69
CA PRO A 93 -2.07 1.37 -13.77
C PRO A 93 -2.66 2.45 -14.70
N ARG A 94 -3.02 3.63 -14.16
CA ARG A 94 -3.58 4.75 -14.93
C ARG A 94 -2.61 5.31 -15.98
N GLU A 95 -1.32 5.09 -15.81
CA GLU A 95 -0.26 5.50 -16.73
C GLU A 95 0.22 4.33 -17.62
N GLY A 96 -0.57 3.25 -17.72
CA GLY A 96 -0.21 2.06 -18.49
C GLY A 96 0.81 1.16 -17.78
N LEU A 97 1.15 1.46 -16.54
CA LEU A 97 2.15 0.75 -15.73
C LEU A 97 1.53 -0.23 -14.73
N GLY A 98 0.44 -0.90 -15.09
CA GLY A 98 -0.15 -1.95 -14.25
C GLY A 98 0.78 -3.16 -14.13
N SER A 99 0.92 -3.72 -12.91
CA SER A 99 1.88 -4.80 -12.61
C SER A 99 1.41 -6.21 -12.94
N TYR A 100 0.16 -6.42 -13.33
CA TYR A 100 -0.35 -7.77 -13.66
C TYR A 100 0.14 -8.26 -15.02
N ARG A 101 1.45 -8.31 -15.21
CA ARG A 101 2.15 -8.74 -16.43
C ARG A 101 3.45 -9.47 -16.13
N GLU A 102 4.00 -10.17 -17.12
CA GLU A 102 5.25 -10.92 -16.95
C GLU A 102 6.47 -10.01 -16.78
N ASN A 103 6.55 -8.92 -17.55
CA ASN A 103 7.66 -7.96 -17.51
C ASN A 103 7.14 -6.54 -17.52
N ILE A 104 7.83 -5.64 -16.84
CA ILE A 104 7.54 -4.20 -16.82
C ILE A 104 8.84 -3.40 -16.93
N VAL A 105 8.79 -2.28 -17.63
CA VAL A 105 9.88 -1.29 -17.66
C VAL A 105 9.52 -0.14 -16.75
N LEU A 106 10.42 0.20 -15.85
CA LEU A 106 10.25 1.27 -14.86
C LEU A 106 11.44 2.21 -14.86
N PRO A 107 11.25 3.48 -14.49
CA PRO A 107 12.37 4.34 -14.12
C PRO A 107 13.18 3.69 -12.99
N VAL A 108 14.49 3.81 -13.01
CA VAL A 108 15.34 3.24 -11.96
C VAL A 108 15.01 3.80 -10.58
N ASP A 109 14.53 5.04 -10.52
CA ASP A 109 14.12 5.72 -9.29
C ASP A 109 12.77 5.20 -8.69
N ALA A 110 12.06 4.36 -9.45
CA ALA A 110 10.83 3.72 -8.97
C ALA A 110 11.07 2.31 -8.38
N VAL A 111 12.33 1.83 -8.41
CA VAL A 111 12.68 0.46 -8.01
C VAL A 111 13.54 0.47 -6.76
N SER A 112 13.30 -0.45 -5.85
CA SER A 112 14.04 -0.62 -4.60
C SER A 112 14.45 -2.07 -4.38
N PRO A 113 15.58 -2.35 -3.70
CA PRO A 113 15.93 -3.72 -3.35
C PRO A 113 14.83 -4.40 -2.53
N ALA A 114 14.51 -5.64 -2.86
CA ALA A 114 13.58 -6.43 -2.06
C ALA A 114 14.16 -6.71 -0.66
N PRO A 115 13.33 -6.78 0.40
CA PRO A 115 13.78 -7.13 1.73
C PRO A 115 14.45 -8.51 1.75
N LYS A 116 15.68 -8.61 2.25
CA LYS A 116 16.48 -9.86 2.24
C LYS A 116 15.88 -10.99 3.10
N THR A 117 14.99 -10.68 4.03
CA THR A 117 14.38 -11.64 4.95
C THR A 117 13.00 -12.11 4.52
N ALA A 118 12.50 -11.59 3.39
CA ALA A 118 11.19 -11.90 2.83
C ALA A 118 11.31 -12.66 1.52
N SER A 119 10.37 -13.56 1.26
CA SER A 119 10.13 -14.09 -0.08
C SER A 119 9.61 -12.97 -1.01
N LEU A 120 9.74 -13.14 -2.32
CA LEU A 120 9.19 -12.16 -3.28
C LEU A 120 7.67 -12.03 -3.16
N VAL A 121 6.98 -13.10 -2.77
CA VAL A 121 5.53 -13.07 -2.52
C VAL A 121 5.19 -12.15 -1.34
N GLU A 122 5.92 -12.24 -0.23
CA GLU A 122 5.75 -11.35 0.92
C GLU A 122 6.18 -9.91 0.56
N ALA A 123 7.32 -9.76 -0.11
CA ALA A 123 7.87 -8.47 -0.51
C ALA A 123 6.93 -7.70 -1.46
N SER A 124 6.18 -8.39 -2.32
CA SER A 124 5.23 -7.75 -3.25
C SER A 124 4.08 -7.02 -2.55
N THR A 125 3.82 -7.27 -1.27
CA THR A 125 2.74 -6.61 -0.52
C THR A 125 3.18 -5.30 0.15
N LEU A 126 4.48 -4.97 0.08
CA LEU A 126 5.06 -3.88 0.85
C LEU A 126 4.81 -2.50 0.22
N SER A 127 5.10 -2.35 -1.08
CA SER A 127 5.35 -1.04 -1.70
C SER A 127 4.20 -0.05 -1.52
N MET A 128 3.03 -0.34 -2.06
CA MET A 128 1.89 0.59 -2.02
C MET A 128 1.43 0.86 -0.58
N ASN A 129 1.25 -0.18 0.22
CA ASN A 129 0.69 -0.02 1.56
C ASN A 129 1.65 0.67 2.53
N ALA A 130 2.94 0.37 2.48
CA ALA A 130 3.92 1.02 3.34
C ALA A 130 4.18 2.48 2.92
N LEU A 131 4.24 2.79 1.62
CA LEU A 131 4.32 4.16 1.13
C LEU A 131 3.07 4.97 1.47
N THR A 132 1.87 4.37 1.38
CA THR A 132 0.61 5.02 1.81
C THR A 132 0.64 5.34 3.30
N ALA A 133 1.09 4.38 4.14
CA ALA A 133 1.22 4.59 5.58
C ALA A 133 2.23 5.71 5.90
N ARG A 134 3.38 5.72 5.21
CA ARG A 134 4.37 6.78 5.36
C ARG A 134 3.80 8.14 4.99
N GLN A 135 3.15 8.25 3.84
CA GLN A 135 2.52 9.51 3.39
C GLN A 135 1.47 10.00 4.40
N SER A 136 0.64 9.09 4.93
CA SER A 136 -0.35 9.46 5.95
C SER A 136 0.31 10.03 7.21
N LEU A 137 1.39 9.41 7.69
CA LEU A 137 2.12 9.92 8.87
C LEU A 137 2.79 11.27 8.59
N ASP A 138 3.36 11.46 7.40
CA ASP A 138 3.93 12.75 6.98
C ASP A 138 2.86 13.86 6.95
N GLN A 139 1.67 13.56 6.42
CA GLN A 139 0.54 14.49 6.36
C GLN A 139 -0.02 14.82 7.75
N LEU A 140 -0.10 13.83 8.65
CA LEU A 140 -0.53 14.04 10.03
C LEU A 140 0.42 14.96 10.79
N GLY A 141 1.72 14.94 10.48
CA GLY A 141 2.73 15.84 11.02
C GLY A 141 2.95 15.70 12.54
N LEU A 142 2.74 14.50 13.09
CA LEU A 142 2.88 14.22 14.51
C LEU A 142 4.35 14.07 14.91
N THR A 143 4.66 14.37 16.17
CA THR A 143 6.00 14.24 16.76
C THR A 143 6.02 13.26 17.91
N ALA A 144 7.20 12.74 18.25
CA ALA A 144 7.38 11.80 19.36
C ALA A 144 6.68 12.26 20.65
N GLY A 145 6.01 11.35 21.32
CA GLY A 145 5.22 11.60 22.53
C GLY A 145 3.75 11.94 22.28
N GLN A 146 3.37 12.33 21.05
CA GLN A 146 1.97 12.53 20.69
C GLN A 146 1.23 11.21 20.48
N THR A 147 -0.10 11.27 20.48
CA THR A 147 -0.97 10.10 20.38
C THR A 147 -1.66 10.04 19.01
N ILE A 148 -1.56 8.89 18.36
CA ILE A 148 -2.27 8.59 17.11
C ILE A 148 -3.35 7.52 17.31
N GLY A 149 -4.54 7.75 16.73
CA GLY A 149 -5.56 6.73 16.51
C GLY A 149 -5.33 6.03 15.17
N VAL A 150 -5.51 4.71 15.12
CA VAL A 150 -5.41 3.93 13.86
C VAL A 150 -6.62 3.04 13.75
N THR A 151 -7.43 3.21 12.70
CA THR A 151 -8.53 2.30 12.38
C THR A 151 -8.11 1.32 11.29
N GLY A 152 -8.71 0.11 11.28
CA GLY A 152 -8.31 -0.95 10.37
C GLY A 152 -6.90 -1.48 10.64
N ALA A 153 -6.44 -1.44 11.90
CA ALA A 153 -5.06 -1.71 12.28
C ALA A 153 -4.58 -3.14 11.99
N ALA A 154 -5.49 -4.13 11.93
CA ALA A 154 -5.16 -5.49 11.53
C ALA A 154 -4.98 -5.65 10.01
N GLY A 155 -5.37 -4.66 9.22
CA GLY A 155 -5.17 -4.62 7.77
C GLY A 155 -3.73 -4.25 7.39
N CYS A 156 -3.41 -4.40 6.10
CA CYS A 156 -2.06 -4.15 5.59
C CYS A 156 -1.60 -2.71 5.84
N TYR A 157 -2.37 -1.74 5.38
CA TYR A 157 -2.11 -0.31 5.59
C TYR A 157 -2.04 0.06 7.08
N GLY A 158 -3.10 -0.28 7.85
CA GLY A 158 -3.15 0.07 9.27
C GLY A 158 -2.02 -0.56 10.08
N GLY A 159 -1.65 -1.80 9.77
CA GLY A 159 -0.53 -2.49 10.40
C GLY A 159 0.82 -1.80 10.13
N TYR A 160 1.04 -1.23 8.93
CA TYR A 160 2.22 -0.42 8.66
C TYR A 160 2.16 0.93 9.40
N VAL A 161 0.99 1.59 9.47
CA VAL A 161 0.84 2.82 10.26
C VAL A 161 1.21 2.59 11.72
N VAL A 162 0.69 1.51 12.34
CA VAL A 162 1.02 1.16 13.75
C VAL A 162 2.53 1.02 13.93
N GLN A 163 3.20 0.24 13.09
CA GLN A 163 4.63 -0.04 13.22
C GLN A 163 5.48 1.22 13.02
N LEU A 164 5.19 2.01 11.98
CA LEU A 164 5.92 3.23 11.69
C LEU A 164 5.70 4.29 12.77
N ALA A 165 4.46 4.48 13.24
CA ALA A 165 4.14 5.38 14.33
C ALA A 165 4.90 5.03 15.62
N LYS A 166 5.01 3.74 15.94
CA LYS A 166 5.81 3.27 17.09
C LYS A 166 7.30 3.56 16.90
N ALA A 167 7.83 3.32 15.70
CA ALA A 167 9.24 3.61 15.40
C ALA A 167 9.57 5.11 15.52
N GLU A 168 8.60 5.99 15.33
CA GLU A 168 8.71 7.45 15.52
C GLU A 168 8.41 7.92 16.93
N GLY A 169 8.16 7.00 17.87
CA GLY A 169 7.94 7.32 19.28
C GLY A 169 6.55 7.85 19.60
N LEU A 170 5.56 7.60 18.74
CA LEU A 170 4.16 7.94 19.02
C LEU A 170 3.52 6.93 19.98
N ARG A 171 2.53 7.38 20.73
CA ARG A 171 1.60 6.51 21.44
C ARG A 171 0.49 6.10 20.48
N VAL A 172 0.29 4.79 20.30
CA VAL A 172 -0.67 4.24 19.32
C VAL A 172 -1.87 3.63 20.00
N ILE A 173 -3.06 4.13 19.68
CA ILE A 173 -4.36 3.54 20.02
C ILE A 173 -4.95 2.99 18.74
N ALA A 174 -5.22 1.69 18.67
CA ALA A 174 -5.62 1.03 17.44
C ALA A 174 -6.89 0.20 17.65
N ASP A 175 -7.71 0.09 16.60
CA ASP A 175 -8.88 -0.78 16.64
C ASP A 175 -8.54 -2.21 16.23
N SER A 176 -9.30 -3.17 16.73
CA SER A 176 -9.30 -4.53 16.16
C SER A 176 -10.57 -5.31 16.45
N SER A 177 -10.78 -6.40 15.71
CA SER A 177 -11.66 -7.49 16.15
C SER A 177 -11.03 -8.21 17.37
N THR A 178 -11.83 -9.01 18.05
CA THR A 178 -11.34 -9.83 19.18
C THR A 178 -10.26 -10.81 18.72
N GLU A 179 -10.42 -11.38 17.53
CA GLU A 179 -9.50 -12.37 16.95
C GLU A 179 -8.16 -11.75 16.57
N ASP A 180 -8.16 -10.48 16.13
CA ASP A 180 -6.97 -9.78 15.66
C ASP A 180 -6.26 -9.00 16.79
N LYS A 181 -6.79 -8.97 18.00
CA LYS A 181 -6.26 -8.17 19.10
C LYS A 181 -4.78 -8.45 19.38
N GLN A 182 -4.40 -9.73 19.41
CA GLN A 182 -3.00 -10.12 19.64
C GLN A 182 -2.09 -9.64 18.52
N LEU A 183 -2.54 -9.78 17.25
CA LEU A 183 -1.79 -9.28 16.11
C LEU A 183 -1.51 -7.79 16.22
N VAL A 184 -2.54 -6.97 16.49
CA VAL A 184 -2.41 -5.51 16.57
C VAL A 184 -1.52 -5.10 17.76
N THR A 185 -1.57 -5.84 18.87
CA THR A 185 -0.66 -5.66 20.00
C THR A 185 0.78 -5.98 19.60
N ASP A 186 1.01 -7.09 18.90
CA ASP A 186 2.35 -7.51 18.46
C ASP A 186 2.95 -6.56 17.40
N LEU A 187 2.10 -5.86 16.62
CA LEU A 187 2.51 -4.79 15.71
C LEU A 187 3.00 -3.53 16.46
N GLY A 188 2.71 -3.42 17.75
CA GLY A 188 3.22 -2.36 18.61
C GLY A 188 2.17 -1.36 19.10
N ALA A 189 0.87 -1.61 18.95
CA ALA A 189 -0.16 -0.76 19.52
C ALA A 189 -0.04 -0.74 21.07
N ASP A 190 -0.07 0.46 21.67
CA ASP A 190 -0.02 0.61 23.12
C ASP A 190 -1.36 0.27 23.78
N VAL A 191 -2.46 0.57 23.06
CA VAL A 191 -3.82 0.22 23.48
C VAL A 191 -4.60 -0.28 22.29
N VAL A 192 -5.29 -1.40 22.45
CA VAL A 192 -6.19 -1.94 21.44
C VAL A 192 -7.63 -1.81 21.93
N VAL A 193 -8.45 -1.07 21.18
CA VAL A 193 -9.88 -0.86 21.43
C VAL A 193 -10.73 -1.75 20.51
N PRO A 194 -11.97 -2.10 20.91
CA PRO A 194 -12.85 -2.85 20.02
C PRO A 194 -13.17 -2.07 18.75
N ARG A 195 -13.24 -2.79 17.63
CA ARG A 195 -13.75 -2.26 16.37
C ARG A 195 -15.28 -2.09 16.45
N GLY A 196 -15.78 -0.96 15.96
CA GLY A 196 -17.21 -0.69 15.93
C GLY A 196 -17.52 0.71 15.41
N ASP A 197 -18.82 1.01 15.26
CA ASP A 197 -19.29 2.33 14.84
C ASP A 197 -19.10 3.38 15.96
N ASP A 198 -18.86 2.93 17.18
CA ASP A 198 -18.58 3.72 18.37
C ASP A 198 -17.10 4.01 18.60
N ILE A 199 -16.26 3.85 17.55
CA ILE A 199 -14.81 4.00 17.62
C ILE A 199 -14.35 5.30 18.27
N SER A 200 -15.04 6.41 18.02
CA SER A 200 -14.73 7.70 18.63
C SER A 200 -14.87 7.66 20.16
N GLU A 201 -15.93 7.04 20.67
CA GLU A 201 -16.16 6.85 22.11
C GLU A 201 -15.11 5.92 22.71
N GLN A 202 -14.83 4.81 22.04
CA GLN A 202 -13.80 3.85 22.49
C GLN A 202 -12.42 4.50 22.63
N ILE A 203 -12.02 5.34 21.69
CA ILE A 203 -10.76 6.09 21.76
C ILE A 203 -10.83 7.15 22.86
N ARG A 204 -11.95 7.87 23.02
CA ARG A 204 -12.13 8.90 24.06
C ARG A 204 -12.13 8.31 25.46
N ASN A 205 -12.57 7.09 25.65
CA ASN A 205 -12.48 6.39 26.94
C ASN A 205 -11.00 6.16 27.37
N VAL A 206 -10.07 6.11 26.41
CA VAL A 206 -8.63 5.98 26.66
C VAL A 206 -7.93 7.33 26.74
N VAL A 207 -8.35 8.29 25.91
CA VAL A 207 -7.82 9.66 25.84
C VAL A 207 -9.00 10.63 25.81
N PRO A 208 -9.52 11.10 26.96
CA PRO A 208 -10.72 11.94 27.02
C PRO A 208 -10.62 13.24 26.22
N GLU A 209 -9.43 13.85 26.12
CA GLU A 209 -9.16 15.04 25.31
C GLU A 209 -9.09 14.77 23.81
N GLY A 210 -8.99 13.49 23.42
CA GLY A 210 -8.84 13.03 22.03
C GLY A 210 -7.39 12.90 21.59
N VAL A 211 -7.21 12.13 20.49
CA VAL A 211 -5.90 11.89 19.90
C VAL A 211 -5.42 13.11 19.10
N ASP A 212 -4.10 13.26 18.96
CA ASP A 212 -3.48 14.34 18.17
C ASP A 212 -3.71 14.17 16.67
N GLY A 213 -3.75 12.92 16.21
CA GLY A 213 -4.06 12.58 14.83
C GLY A 213 -4.71 11.21 14.70
N LEU A 214 -5.34 10.96 13.56
CA LEU A 214 -5.98 9.69 13.25
C LEU A 214 -5.71 9.27 11.80
N ALA A 215 -5.27 8.02 11.61
CA ALA A 215 -5.14 7.39 10.31
C ALA A 215 -6.29 6.39 10.11
N ASP A 216 -7.19 6.69 9.16
CA ASP A 216 -8.36 5.88 8.91
C ASP A 216 -8.14 4.86 7.78
N GLY A 217 -7.79 3.62 8.16
CA GLY A 217 -7.63 2.49 7.26
C GLY A 217 -8.89 1.66 7.05
N SER A 218 -9.93 1.87 7.84
CA SER A 218 -11.21 1.15 7.74
C SER A 218 -12.32 1.95 7.06
N VAL A 219 -12.01 3.19 6.62
CA VAL A 219 -12.96 4.07 5.91
C VAL A 219 -14.19 4.37 6.79
N GLN A 220 -13.97 4.61 8.07
CA GLN A 220 -15.03 5.00 9.00
C GLN A 220 -15.38 6.48 8.90
N ASN A 221 -14.47 7.29 8.31
CA ASN A 221 -14.72 8.70 7.99
C ASN A 221 -15.35 9.45 9.20
N GLU A 222 -16.58 9.95 9.06
CA GLU A 222 -17.28 10.75 10.06
C GLU A 222 -17.36 10.07 11.43
N LEU A 223 -17.50 8.73 11.48
CA LEU A 223 -17.59 7.98 12.73
C LEU A 223 -16.33 8.10 13.60
N SER A 224 -15.18 8.32 12.98
CA SER A 224 -13.89 8.39 13.67
C SER A 224 -13.43 9.82 13.99
N VAL A 225 -14.01 10.85 13.38
CA VAL A 225 -13.65 12.27 13.61
C VAL A 225 -13.78 12.67 15.06
N GLY A 226 -14.82 12.19 15.76
CA GLY A 226 -15.06 12.46 17.18
C GLY A 226 -13.89 12.07 18.10
N ALA A 227 -13.04 11.12 17.69
CA ALA A 227 -11.86 10.69 18.45
C ALA A 227 -10.76 11.75 18.53
N ILE A 228 -10.71 12.70 17.62
CA ILE A 228 -9.62 13.66 17.46
C ILE A 228 -9.85 14.90 18.35
N ARG A 229 -8.79 15.43 18.95
CA ARG A 229 -8.85 16.69 19.68
C ARG A 229 -9.06 17.89 18.73
N GLU A 230 -9.42 19.04 19.28
CA GLU A 230 -9.45 20.31 18.53
C GLU A 230 -8.06 20.61 17.94
N GLY A 231 -8.02 21.09 16.69
CA GLY A 231 -6.78 21.39 15.95
C GLY A 231 -5.91 20.17 15.63
N GLY A 232 -6.44 18.94 15.78
CA GLY A 232 -5.74 17.72 15.41
C GLY A 232 -5.71 17.46 13.91
N SER A 233 -5.35 16.24 13.49
CA SER A 233 -5.13 15.92 12.09
C SER A 233 -5.76 14.57 11.73
N PHE A 234 -6.31 14.42 10.53
CA PHE A 234 -6.95 13.21 10.01
C PHE A 234 -6.40 12.83 8.65
N ALA A 235 -6.02 11.58 8.45
CA ALA A 235 -5.61 11.05 7.16
C ALA A 235 -6.54 9.92 6.72
N SER A 236 -7.16 10.05 5.53
CA SER A 236 -8.02 9.06 4.91
C SER A 236 -7.36 8.45 3.67
N VAL A 237 -7.71 7.20 3.33
CA VAL A 237 -7.13 6.47 2.18
C VAL A 237 -8.06 6.36 0.96
N ARG A 238 -9.24 6.97 0.97
CA ARG A 238 -10.25 6.85 -0.10
C ARG A 238 -10.92 8.17 -0.48
N TYR A 239 -10.11 9.21 -0.68
CA TYR A 239 -10.57 10.50 -1.21
C TYR A 239 -11.68 11.18 -0.39
N TRP A 240 -11.74 10.93 0.91
CA TRP A 240 -12.65 11.65 1.79
C TRP A 240 -12.03 12.97 2.24
N GLU A 241 -12.74 14.07 2.01
CA GLU A 241 -12.22 15.43 2.23
C GLU A 241 -12.50 15.97 3.64
N GLY A 242 -13.24 15.23 4.46
CA GLY A 242 -13.53 15.61 5.84
C GLY A 242 -14.79 16.45 6.02
N THR A 243 -15.07 16.80 7.28
CA THR A 243 -16.25 17.56 7.71
C THR A 243 -15.99 19.06 7.91
N GLY A 244 -14.70 19.45 7.97
CA GLY A 244 -14.32 20.85 8.17
C GLY A 244 -14.61 21.38 9.58
N GLU A 245 -14.66 20.53 10.61
CA GLU A 245 -15.01 20.90 11.99
C GLU A 245 -13.79 20.98 12.92
N ARG A 246 -13.93 21.74 14.03
CA ARG A 246 -12.97 21.80 15.16
C ARG A 246 -11.53 22.05 14.78
N ASP A 247 -11.29 22.85 13.73
CA ASP A 247 -9.96 23.15 13.19
C ASP A 247 -9.10 21.90 12.87
N ILE A 248 -9.75 20.73 12.66
CA ILE A 248 -9.09 19.50 12.27
C ILE A 248 -8.58 19.63 10.84
N LYS A 249 -7.32 19.27 10.63
CA LYS A 249 -6.70 19.20 9.28
C LYS A 249 -7.02 17.86 8.65
N PHE A 250 -7.79 17.86 7.57
CA PHE A 250 -8.14 16.65 6.82
C PHE A 250 -7.21 16.46 5.63
N HIS A 251 -6.68 15.24 5.47
CA HIS A 251 -5.79 14.85 4.40
C HIS A 251 -6.37 13.63 3.67
N SER A 252 -6.54 13.78 2.36
CA SER A 252 -6.87 12.66 1.48
C SER A 252 -5.58 12.09 0.90
N THR A 253 -5.13 10.96 1.46
CA THR A 253 -3.86 10.35 1.08
C THR A 253 -3.95 9.73 -0.32
N SER A 254 -3.05 10.12 -1.22
CA SER A 254 -2.91 9.56 -2.57
C SER A 254 -1.45 9.12 -2.79
N VAL A 255 -1.21 7.82 -2.73
CA VAL A 255 0.14 7.26 -2.84
C VAL A 255 0.81 7.50 -4.19
N SER A 256 0.04 7.91 -5.21
CA SER A 256 0.58 8.25 -6.54
C SER A 256 1.68 9.33 -6.46
N ASP A 257 1.62 10.22 -5.47
CA ASP A 257 2.62 11.26 -5.26
C ASP A 257 3.98 10.69 -4.83
N TYR A 258 4.00 9.43 -4.40
CA TYR A 258 5.20 8.72 -3.92
C TYR A 258 5.72 7.67 -4.93
N PHE A 259 5.22 7.66 -6.15
CA PHE A 259 5.56 6.65 -7.17
C PHE A 259 7.07 6.49 -7.40
N GLN A 260 7.84 7.59 -7.48
CA GLN A 260 9.29 7.57 -7.71
C GLN A 260 10.10 7.81 -6.43
N ARG A 261 9.60 7.36 -5.28
CA ARG A 261 10.27 7.50 -4.00
C ARG A 261 10.92 6.19 -3.56
N SER A 262 11.79 5.65 -4.43
CA SER A 262 12.59 4.45 -4.10
C SER A 262 13.49 4.65 -2.88
N ASP A 263 13.90 5.90 -2.60
CA ASP A 263 14.60 6.28 -1.38
C ASP A 263 13.78 5.91 -0.12
N LEU A 264 12.52 6.34 -0.07
CA LEU A 264 11.60 6.00 1.04
C LEU A 264 11.30 4.50 1.07
N LEU A 265 11.04 3.89 -0.09
CA LEU A 265 10.75 2.47 -0.16
C LEU A 265 11.92 1.62 0.35
N ASN A 266 13.16 2.01 0.06
CA ASN A 266 14.36 1.36 0.55
C ASN A 266 14.52 1.53 2.07
N GLU A 267 14.19 2.71 2.62
CA GLU A 267 14.19 2.93 4.08
C GLU A 267 13.13 2.07 4.77
N LEU A 268 11.91 2.03 4.23
CA LEU A 268 10.82 1.20 4.74
C LEU A 268 11.18 -0.29 4.70
N SER A 269 11.79 -0.76 3.61
CA SER A 269 12.30 -2.13 3.49
C SER A 269 13.29 -2.48 4.60
N LYS A 270 14.20 -1.55 4.95
CA LYS A 270 15.17 -1.72 6.04
C LYS A 270 14.50 -1.72 7.43
N GLN A 271 13.48 -0.91 7.63
CA GLN A 271 12.73 -0.85 8.90
C GLN A 271 11.94 -2.14 9.14
N VAL A 272 11.27 -2.66 8.11
CA VAL A 272 10.60 -3.97 8.16
C VAL A 272 11.57 -5.07 8.61
N LEU A 273 12.82 -5.02 8.18
CA LEU A 273 13.86 -5.98 8.57
C LEU A 273 14.23 -5.90 10.06
N LYS A 274 14.23 -4.71 10.66
CA LYS A 274 14.62 -4.52 12.05
C LYS A 274 13.56 -4.99 13.06
N HIS A 275 12.30 -4.97 12.68
CA HIS A 275 11.16 -5.25 13.57
C HIS A 275 10.45 -6.58 13.27
N SER A 276 10.95 -7.39 12.33
CA SER A 276 10.55 -8.76 11.97
C SER A 276 9.04 -9.02 11.87
N VAL A 277 8.24 -8.05 11.43
CA VAL A 277 6.81 -8.27 11.25
C VAL A 277 6.37 -7.84 9.84
N LEU A 278 6.82 -8.58 8.85
CA LEU A 278 5.97 -8.81 7.69
C LEU A 278 4.75 -9.56 8.22
N ASN A 279 3.56 -9.01 8.03
CA ASN A 279 2.34 -9.58 8.56
C ASN A 279 2.16 -11.02 8.03
N LYS A 280 2.66 -12.03 8.78
CA LYS A 280 2.58 -13.45 8.43
C LYS A 280 1.14 -13.96 8.26
N GLN A 281 0.16 -13.11 8.60
CA GLN A 281 -1.26 -13.44 8.46
C GLN A 281 -1.88 -12.96 7.16
N GLN A 282 -1.18 -12.22 6.32
CA GLN A 282 -1.58 -12.18 4.92
C GLN A 282 -1.35 -13.57 4.32
N LYS A 283 -2.27 -14.49 4.66
CA LYS A 283 -2.41 -15.73 3.91
C LYS A 283 -2.50 -15.32 2.46
N PRO A 284 -1.64 -15.85 1.58
CA PRO A 284 -1.85 -15.66 0.15
C PRO A 284 -3.32 -15.99 -0.08
N ILE A 285 -4.06 -15.07 -0.66
CA ILE A 285 -5.50 -15.25 -0.86
C ILE A 285 -5.64 -16.51 -1.68
N ARG A 286 -5.97 -17.63 -1.02
CA ARG A 286 -6.09 -18.95 -1.67
C ARG A 286 -7.19 -19.01 -2.73
N SER A 287 -7.99 -17.95 -2.84
CA SER A 287 -9.15 -17.89 -3.74
C SER A 287 -8.88 -17.28 -5.10
N LEU A 288 -7.73 -16.67 -5.34
CA LEU A 288 -7.37 -16.20 -6.67
C LEU A 288 -6.24 -17.11 -7.20
N LYS A 289 -6.60 -18.07 -8.04
CA LYS A 289 -5.66 -18.84 -8.88
C LYS A 289 -4.75 -17.96 -9.76
N LEU A 290 -4.93 -16.64 -9.69
CA LEU A 290 -4.11 -15.62 -10.35
C LEU A 290 -2.70 -15.50 -9.77
N VAL A 291 -2.49 -15.86 -8.50
CA VAL A 291 -1.14 -15.93 -7.90
C VAL A 291 -0.34 -17.11 -8.47
N GLY A 292 -1.00 -18.07 -9.11
CA GLY A 292 -0.36 -19.21 -9.76
C GLY A 292 0.32 -18.92 -11.10
N TYR A 293 0.14 -17.74 -11.70
CA TYR A 293 0.78 -17.36 -12.97
C TYR A 293 2.12 -16.64 -12.80
N ALA A 294 2.51 -16.28 -11.62
CA ALA A 294 3.83 -15.74 -11.33
C ALA A 294 4.90 -16.82 -11.17
N VAL A 295 4.56 -18.10 -11.25
CA VAL A 295 5.48 -19.20 -10.98
C VAL A 295 5.54 -20.12 -12.17
N ASP A 296 6.74 -20.44 -12.55
CA ASP A 296 7.15 -21.42 -13.58
C ASP A 296 6.94 -20.95 -15.03
N ALA A 297 7.87 -20.17 -15.50
CA ALA A 297 8.32 -20.21 -16.88
C ALA A 297 9.64 -20.98 -16.95
#